data_6de0e3b0425d772556456e4548a6caa1
#
_entry.id   6de0e3b0425d772556456e4548a6caa1
#
_cell.length_a   1.000
_cell.length_b   1.000
_cell.length_c   1.000
_cell.angle_alpha   90.00
_cell.angle_beta   90.00
_cell.angle_gamma   90.00
#
_symmetry.space_group_name_H-M   'P 1'
#
loop_
_entity.id
_entity.type
_entity.pdbx_description
1 polymer ?
#
loop_
_entity_poly.entity_id
_entity_poly.type
_entity_poly.pdbx_seq_one_letter_code
_entity_poly.pdbx_strand_id
1 'polypeptide(L)'
;MSNPASPDLPIYELYAIRYAARDAVRSEHFIGGDPHDGPMPMDYFVWLAKSDDHIVVIDTGFTAEMAIKRKRDFIQCPIQTLADFGITADAVDDVVLTHLHYDHSGNFDRFPNAQFHLQEQELQFATGRYMRYPQLQHAFELDDVCGIVRLNYAQRVTFYNGDDQLSSGLRLRRTGGHSAGLQFVSVHTKRGWVVLASD
;
A
#
# COMPACT_ATOMS: atom_id res chain seq x y z
N MET A 1 -28.47 6.01 -34.08
CA MET A 1 -27.31 6.68 -33.44
C MET A 1 -26.56 5.61 -32.69
N SER A 2 -25.44 5.15 -33.25
CA SER A 2 -24.58 4.15 -32.57
C SER A 2 -23.93 4.82 -31.34
N ASN A 3 -24.21 4.25 -30.19
CA ASN A 3 -23.53 4.64 -28.96
C ASN A 3 -22.01 4.44 -29.19
N PRO A 4 -21.14 5.45 -28.98
CA PRO A 4 -19.72 5.22 -29.12
C PRO A 4 -19.34 4.10 -28.13
N ALA A 5 -18.64 3.07 -28.62
CA ALA A 5 -18.11 2.01 -27.80
C ALA A 5 -17.31 2.67 -26.68
N SER A 6 -17.58 2.28 -25.42
CA SER A 6 -16.74 2.69 -24.31
C SER A 6 -15.31 2.27 -24.64
N PRO A 7 -14.31 3.15 -24.48
CA PRO A 7 -12.93 2.74 -24.76
C PRO A 7 -12.61 1.49 -23.96
N ASP A 8 -12.03 0.47 -24.61
CA ASP A 8 -11.59 -0.72 -23.91
C ASP A 8 -10.61 -0.32 -22.83
N LEU A 9 -10.95 -0.63 -21.57
CA LEU A 9 -10.07 -0.35 -20.45
C LEU A 9 -8.83 -1.24 -20.53
N PRO A 10 -7.63 -0.74 -20.19
CA PRO A 10 -6.45 -1.58 -20.07
C PRO A 10 -6.72 -2.75 -19.12
N ILE A 11 -6.17 -3.90 -19.46
CA ILE A 11 -6.25 -5.11 -18.63
C ILE A 11 -4.93 -5.25 -17.89
N TYR A 12 -4.99 -5.26 -16.58
CA TYR A 12 -3.84 -5.49 -15.73
C TYR A 12 -3.75 -6.95 -15.32
N GLU A 13 -2.54 -7.50 -15.38
CA GLU A 13 -2.17 -8.67 -14.60
C GLU A 13 -1.92 -8.24 -13.16
N LEU A 14 -2.44 -9.01 -12.20
CA LEU A 14 -2.37 -8.67 -10.79
C LEU A 14 -1.71 -9.79 -10.01
N TYR A 15 -0.65 -9.47 -9.25
CA TYR A 15 0.14 -10.41 -8.49
C TYR A 15 0.20 -10.00 -7.02
N ALA A 16 -0.02 -10.99 -6.13
CA ALA A 16 0.17 -10.85 -4.69
C ALA A 16 1.55 -11.37 -4.29
N ILE A 17 2.40 -10.51 -3.79
CA ILE A 17 3.74 -10.84 -3.32
C ILE A 17 3.70 -10.97 -1.80
N ARG A 18 3.62 -12.21 -1.30
CA ARG A 18 3.73 -12.47 0.13
C ARG A 18 5.19 -12.27 0.56
N TYR A 19 5.44 -11.31 1.43
CA TYR A 19 6.80 -10.95 1.82
C TYR A 19 7.12 -11.22 3.30
N ALA A 20 6.10 -11.35 4.14
CA ALA A 20 6.27 -11.66 5.56
C ALA A 20 5.04 -12.36 6.14
N ALA A 21 5.18 -12.87 7.36
CA ALA A 21 4.11 -13.47 8.15
C ALA A 21 4.30 -13.13 9.64
N ARG A 22 3.29 -13.40 10.43
CA ARG A 22 3.39 -13.46 11.89
C ARG A 22 2.38 -14.42 12.48
N ASP A 23 2.77 -15.09 13.53
CA ASP A 23 1.82 -15.67 14.45
C ASP A 23 1.21 -14.56 15.32
N ALA A 24 -0.09 -14.54 15.39
CA ALA A 24 -0.86 -13.58 16.17
C ALA A 24 -2.07 -14.27 16.81
N VAL A 25 -2.68 -13.60 17.76
CA VAL A 25 -3.91 -14.02 18.41
C VAL A 25 -5.00 -12.99 18.16
N ARG A 26 -6.26 -13.42 18.22
CA ARG A 26 -7.43 -12.58 17.88
C ARG A 26 -7.49 -11.31 18.72
N SER A 27 -7.19 -11.42 20.03
CA SER A 27 -7.23 -10.28 20.96
C SER A 27 -6.28 -9.14 20.59
N GLU A 28 -5.24 -9.40 19.79
CA GLU A 28 -4.32 -8.35 19.30
C GLU A 28 -4.92 -7.51 18.16
N HIS A 29 -6.00 -7.98 17.52
CA HIS A 29 -6.59 -7.36 16.32
C HIS A 29 -7.92 -6.67 16.58
N PHE A 30 -8.55 -6.94 17.71
CA PHE A 30 -9.87 -6.37 18.04
C PHE A 30 -9.77 -5.39 19.19
N ILE A 31 -10.28 -4.19 19.00
CA ILE A 31 -10.39 -3.19 20.07
C ILE A 31 -11.28 -3.75 21.18
N GLY A 32 -10.74 -3.80 22.41
CA GLY A 32 -11.45 -4.40 23.56
C GLY A 32 -11.25 -5.91 23.71
N GLY A 33 -10.43 -6.51 22.84
CA GLY A 33 -10.14 -7.95 22.85
C GLY A 33 -11.24 -8.80 22.21
N ASP A 34 -11.08 -10.12 22.29
CA ASP A 34 -12.06 -11.11 21.83
C ASP A 34 -12.27 -12.13 22.94
N PRO A 35 -13.51 -12.34 23.41
CA PRO A 35 -13.80 -13.36 24.44
C PRO A 35 -13.53 -14.80 23.96
N HIS A 36 -13.40 -15.03 22.65
CA HIS A 36 -13.04 -16.30 22.04
C HIS A 36 -11.62 -16.24 21.48
N ASP A 37 -10.67 -15.75 22.28
CA ASP A 37 -9.29 -15.60 21.85
C ASP A 37 -8.70 -16.93 21.35
N GLY A 38 -7.83 -16.82 20.35
CA GLY A 38 -7.21 -17.96 19.71
C GLY A 38 -6.25 -17.53 18.59
N PRO A 39 -5.58 -18.48 17.95
CA PRO A 39 -4.65 -18.17 16.86
C PRO A 39 -5.35 -17.40 15.72
N MET A 40 -4.68 -16.35 15.26
CA MET A 40 -5.07 -15.56 14.09
C MET A 40 -3.81 -15.14 13.33
N PRO A 41 -3.14 -16.09 12.65
CA PRO A 41 -1.93 -15.79 11.91
C PRO A 41 -2.23 -14.81 10.78
N MET A 42 -1.25 -13.95 10.47
CA MET A 42 -1.36 -12.94 9.43
C MET A 42 -0.23 -13.08 8.43
N ASP A 43 -0.56 -12.84 7.18
CA ASP A 43 0.38 -12.71 6.08
C ASP A 43 0.45 -11.26 5.59
N TYR A 44 1.62 -10.83 5.18
CA TYR A 44 1.86 -9.48 4.66
C TYR A 44 2.11 -9.53 3.15
N PHE A 45 1.43 -8.66 2.42
CA PHE A 45 1.49 -8.61 0.96
C PHE A 45 1.85 -7.22 0.44
N VAL A 46 2.58 -7.22 -0.67
CA VAL A 46 2.71 -6.11 -1.61
C VAL A 46 2.08 -6.57 -2.92
N TRP A 47 1.45 -5.68 -3.66
CA TRP A 47 0.79 -6.05 -4.89
C TRP A 47 1.48 -5.40 -6.10
N LEU A 48 1.56 -6.15 -7.19
CA LEU A 48 2.02 -5.68 -8.48
C LEU A 48 0.85 -5.73 -9.46
N ALA A 49 0.51 -4.59 -10.05
CA ALA A 49 -0.41 -4.48 -11.18
C ALA A 49 0.39 -4.06 -12.42
N LYS A 50 0.35 -4.88 -13.47
CA LYS A 50 1.12 -4.69 -14.70
C LYS A 50 0.22 -4.79 -15.91
N SER A 51 0.28 -3.79 -16.79
CA SER A 51 -0.23 -3.83 -18.17
C SER A 51 0.92 -3.75 -19.16
N ASP A 52 0.62 -3.67 -20.45
CA ASP A 52 1.64 -3.56 -21.49
C ASP A 52 2.47 -2.26 -21.36
N ASP A 53 1.83 -1.18 -20.90
CA ASP A 53 2.42 0.17 -20.88
C ASP A 53 2.57 0.78 -19.47
N HIS A 54 2.15 0.06 -18.40
CA HIS A 54 2.07 0.68 -17.08
C HIS A 54 2.33 -0.32 -15.96
N ILE A 55 3.26 0.00 -15.09
CA ILE A 55 3.66 -0.81 -13.94
C ILE A 55 3.35 -0.06 -12.65
N VAL A 56 2.49 -0.61 -11.83
CA VAL A 56 2.08 -0.03 -10.55
C VAL A 56 2.32 -1.01 -9.41
N VAL A 57 2.98 -0.54 -8.38
CA VAL A 57 3.13 -1.27 -7.11
C VAL A 57 2.17 -0.69 -6.08
N ILE A 58 1.44 -1.54 -5.38
CA ILE A 58 0.53 -1.13 -4.32
C ILE A 58 1.11 -1.60 -2.99
N ASP A 59 1.44 -0.63 -2.15
CA ASP A 59 2.23 -0.73 -0.93
C ASP A 59 3.68 -1.17 -1.18
N THR A 60 4.55 -0.95 -0.19
CA THR A 60 5.98 -1.23 -0.34
C THR A 60 6.53 -2.21 0.70
N GLY A 61 5.69 -2.63 1.65
CA GLY A 61 6.10 -3.54 2.72
C GLY A 61 7.11 -2.92 3.69
N PHE A 62 7.78 -3.74 4.46
CA PHE A 62 8.84 -3.33 5.39
C PHE A 62 10.17 -4.02 5.08
N THR A 63 11.25 -3.51 5.70
CA THR A 63 12.61 -4.03 5.56
C THR A 63 12.86 -5.22 6.50
N ALA A 64 13.94 -5.97 6.25
CA ALA A 64 14.37 -7.06 7.14
C ALA A 64 14.69 -6.55 8.56
N GLU A 65 15.28 -5.36 8.70
CA GLU A 65 15.56 -4.73 9.99
C GLU A 65 14.26 -4.41 10.73
N MET A 66 13.25 -3.92 10.01
CA MET A 66 11.93 -3.66 10.59
C MET A 66 11.24 -4.95 11.02
N ALA A 67 11.39 -6.04 10.26
CA ALA A 67 10.89 -7.35 10.65
C ALA A 67 11.47 -7.81 12.00
N ILE A 68 12.78 -7.65 12.20
CA ILE A 68 13.46 -7.95 13.47
C ILE A 68 12.89 -7.06 14.60
N LYS A 69 12.83 -5.74 14.39
CA LYS A 69 12.31 -4.77 15.34
C LYS A 69 10.88 -5.10 15.79
N ARG A 70 10.04 -5.51 14.84
CA ARG A 70 8.62 -5.77 15.03
C ARG A 70 8.29 -7.25 15.30
N LYS A 71 9.30 -8.13 15.33
CA LYS A 71 9.16 -9.59 15.52
C LYS A 71 8.19 -10.19 14.47
N ARG A 72 8.52 -9.98 13.21
CA ARG A 72 7.82 -10.54 12.06
C ARG A 72 8.69 -11.57 11.37
N ASP A 73 8.08 -12.59 10.81
CA ASP A 73 8.77 -13.60 10.01
C ASP A 73 8.97 -13.05 8.60
N PHE A 74 10.18 -12.54 8.33
CA PHE A 74 10.53 -12.00 7.03
C PHE A 74 10.84 -13.13 6.05
N ILE A 75 10.04 -13.25 4.99
CA ILE A 75 10.16 -14.33 4.00
C ILE A 75 11.12 -13.91 2.88
N GLN A 76 10.90 -12.68 2.34
CA GLN A 76 11.65 -12.15 1.21
C GLN A 76 11.50 -10.63 1.12
N CYS A 77 12.43 -9.98 0.43
CA CYS A 77 12.29 -8.56 0.14
C CYS A 77 11.26 -8.35 -0.99
N PRO A 78 10.13 -7.68 -0.76
CA PRO A 78 9.09 -7.53 -1.77
C PRO A 78 9.57 -6.80 -3.01
N ILE A 79 10.54 -5.87 -2.86
CA ILE A 79 11.06 -5.08 -3.98
C ILE A 79 12.04 -5.92 -4.83
N GLN A 80 12.85 -6.77 -4.21
CA GLN A 80 13.73 -7.69 -4.96
C GLN A 80 12.91 -8.75 -5.71
N THR A 81 11.77 -9.16 -5.16
CA THR A 81 10.86 -10.13 -5.79
C THR A 81 10.24 -9.61 -7.10
N LEU A 82 10.22 -8.29 -7.33
CA LEU A 82 9.79 -7.74 -8.63
C LEU A 82 10.64 -8.28 -9.80
N ALA A 83 11.90 -8.64 -9.55
CA ALA A 83 12.77 -9.23 -10.55
C ALA A 83 12.26 -10.58 -11.08
N ASP A 84 11.52 -11.35 -10.30
CA ASP A 84 10.91 -12.62 -10.72
C ASP A 84 9.82 -12.40 -11.78
N PHE A 85 9.30 -11.17 -11.87
CA PHE A 85 8.34 -10.72 -12.89
C PHE A 85 9.01 -9.95 -14.03
N GLY A 86 10.35 -9.93 -14.08
CA GLY A 86 11.13 -9.19 -15.05
C GLY A 86 11.07 -7.68 -14.88
N ILE A 87 10.80 -7.20 -13.66
CA ILE A 87 10.64 -5.77 -13.33
C ILE A 87 11.76 -5.35 -12.39
N THR A 88 12.40 -4.24 -12.70
CA THR A 88 13.32 -3.55 -11.78
C THR A 88 12.58 -2.39 -11.11
N ALA A 89 12.98 -2.02 -9.90
CA ALA A 89 12.30 -0.97 -9.14
C ALA A 89 12.36 0.41 -9.81
N ASP A 90 13.36 0.65 -10.65
CA ASP A 90 13.49 1.88 -11.45
C ASP A 90 12.58 1.93 -12.68
N ALA A 91 12.00 0.77 -13.07
CA ALA A 91 11.00 0.67 -14.13
C ALA A 91 9.56 0.80 -13.62
N VAL A 92 9.35 0.95 -12.31
CA VAL A 92 8.02 1.18 -11.74
C VAL A 92 7.64 2.64 -11.92
N ASP A 93 6.49 2.86 -12.58
CA ASP A 93 5.98 4.20 -12.88
C ASP A 93 5.32 4.83 -11.66
N ASP A 94 4.46 4.05 -10.99
CA ASP A 94 3.62 4.53 -9.92
C ASP A 94 3.64 3.59 -8.71
N VAL A 95 3.68 4.18 -7.51
CA VAL A 95 3.51 3.48 -6.23
C VAL A 95 2.28 4.05 -5.53
N VAL A 96 1.29 3.22 -5.28
CA VAL A 96 0.14 3.58 -4.47
C VAL A 96 0.40 3.15 -3.03
N LEU A 97 0.40 4.08 -2.09
CA LEU A 97 0.41 3.77 -0.67
C LEU A 97 -1.04 3.77 -0.18
N THR A 98 -1.50 2.62 0.28
CA THR A 98 -2.87 2.51 0.80
C THR A 98 -3.01 3.32 2.09
N HIS A 99 -1.97 3.32 2.92
CA HIS A 99 -1.80 4.15 4.11
C HIS A 99 -0.32 4.13 4.57
N LEU A 100 0.01 4.83 5.67
CA LEU A 100 1.39 5.03 6.10
C LEU A 100 1.81 4.20 7.32
N HIS A 101 1.16 3.07 7.58
CA HIS A 101 1.69 2.14 8.58
C HIS A 101 2.97 1.48 8.06
N TYR A 102 3.82 1.05 9.00
CA TYR A 102 5.18 0.54 8.74
C TYR A 102 5.23 -0.61 7.72
N ASP A 103 4.17 -1.41 7.67
CA ASP A 103 4.06 -2.59 6.81
C ASP A 103 3.56 -2.29 5.39
N HIS A 104 3.24 -1.03 5.11
CA HIS A 104 2.81 -0.56 3.80
C HIS A 104 3.78 0.45 3.17
N SER A 105 4.60 1.16 3.96
CA SER A 105 5.42 2.28 3.46
C SER A 105 6.94 2.14 3.68
N GLY A 106 7.43 1.01 4.20
CA GLY A 106 8.81 0.90 4.70
C GLY A 106 9.93 0.74 3.66
N ASN A 107 9.65 0.55 2.38
CA ASN A 107 10.65 0.47 1.30
C ASN A 107 10.44 1.53 0.22
N PHE A 108 9.77 2.63 0.53
CA PHE A 108 9.46 3.69 -0.44
C PHE A 108 10.71 4.24 -1.15
N ASP A 109 11.86 4.27 -0.49
CA ASP A 109 13.13 4.77 -1.00
C ASP A 109 13.75 3.90 -2.12
N ARG A 110 13.22 2.68 -2.30
CA ARG A 110 13.70 1.73 -3.32
C ARG A 110 13.17 2.02 -4.72
N PHE A 111 12.24 2.94 -4.89
CA PHE A 111 11.62 3.31 -6.16
C PHE A 111 12.12 4.69 -6.63
N PRO A 112 13.28 4.77 -7.32
CA PRO A 112 13.93 6.06 -7.61
C PRO A 112 13.14 6.94 -8.57
N ASN A 113 12.34 6.35 -9.47
CA ASN A 113 11.64 7.06 -10.53
C ASN A 113 10.14 7.18 -10.32
N ALA A 114 9.55 6.36 -9.43
CA ALA A 114 8.11 6.29 -9.28
C ALA A 114 7.49 7.58 -8.72
N GLN A 115 6.28 7.88 -9.18
CA GLN A 115 5.38 8.82 -8.53
C GLN A 115 4.58 8.09 -7.44
N PHE A 116 4.45 8.69 -6.27
CA PHE A 116 3.72 8.13 -5.14
C PHE A 116 2.31 8.70 -5.05
N HIS A 117 1.34 7.85 -4.75
CA HIS A 117 -0.08 8.21 -4.73
C HIS A 117 -0.66 7.95 -3.34
N LEU A 118 -1.11 9.01 -2.67
CA LEU A 118 -1.51 8.98 -1.28
C LEU A 118 -2.72 9.88 -1.04
N GLN A 119 -3.59 9.52 -0.11
CA GLN A 119 -4.61 10.45 0.36
C GLN A 119 -3.98 11.56 1.21
N GLU A 120 -4.34 12.80 0.95
CA GLU A 120 -3.84 13.97 1.70
C GLU A 120 -4.06 13.82 3.20
N GLN A 121 -5.23 13.32 3.58
CA GLN A 121 -5.60 13.11 4.98
C GLN A 121 -4.69 12.11 5.70
N GLU A 122 -4.06 11.17 4.97
CA GLU A 122 -3.14 10.21 5.57
C GLU A 122 -1.86 10.89 6.05
N LEU A 123 -1.24 11.72 5.21
CA LEU A 123 -0.05 12.46 5.61
C LEU A 123 -0.37 13.50 6.69
N GLN A 124 -1.51 14.18 6.60
CA GLN A 124 -1.98 15.10 7.64
C GLN A 124 -2.16 14.39 8.99
N PHE A 125 -2.68 13.17 9.00
CA PHE A 125 -2.84 12.36 10.20
C PHE A 125 -1.47 11.93 10.75
N ALA A 126 -0.60 11.36 9.91
CA ALA A 126 0.71 10.84 10.28
C ALA A 126 1.70 11.93 10.75
N THR A 127 1.46 13.20 10.40
CA THR A 127 2.26 14.35 10.86
C THR A 127 1.52 15.23 11.87
N GLY A 128 0.29 14.88 12.19
CA GLY A 128 -0.60 15.70 12.99
C GLY A 128 -0.51 15.44 14.51
N ARG A 129 -1.37 16.15 15.22
CA ARG A 129 -1.45 16.12 16.69
C ARG A 129 -1.67 14.73 17.31
N TYR A 130 -2.20 13.79 16.53
CA TYR A 130 -2.56 12.46 17.01
C TYR A 130 -1.33 11.56 17.24
N MET A 131 -0.22 11.85 16.56
CA MET A 131 1.03 11.11 16.71
C MET A 131 1.71 11.28 18.08
N ARG A 132 1.20 12.17 18.93
CA ARG A 132 1.61 12.23 20.33
C ARG A 132 1.07 11.08 21.20
N TYR A 133 0.07 10.36 20.72
CA TYR A 133 -0.58 9.28 21.46
C TYR A 133 0.02 7.93 21.06
N PRO A 134 0.67 7.19 21.99
CA PRO A 134 1.34 5.93 21.66
C PRO A 134 0.45 4.90 20.98
N GLN A 135 -0.85 4.87 21.33
CA GLN A 135 -1.83 3.94 20.75
C GLN A 135 -2.06 4.16 19.25
N LEU A 136 -1.92 5.41 18.78
CA LEU A 136 -2.07 5.75 17.37
C LEU A 136 -0.73 5.78 16.63
N GLN A 137 0.34 6.18 17.34
CA GLN A 137 1.68 6.29 16.79
C GLN A 137 2.32 4.93 16.47
N HIS A 138 2.00 3.89 17.27
CA HIS A 138 2.77 2.63 17.28
C HIS A 138 2.83 1.91 15.93
N ALA A 139 1.85 2.12 15.05
CA ALA A 139 1.82 1.50 13.73
C ALA A 139 2.61 2.30 12.66
N PHE A 140 3.00 3.54 12.98
CA PHE A 140 3.82 4.37 12.10
C PHE A 140 5.30 4.26 12.46
N GLU A 141 6.16 4.46 11.47
CA GLU A 141 7.59 4.68 11.66
C GLU A 141 7.95 6.12 11.28
N LEU A 142 8.62 6.82 12.18
CA LEU A 142 8.95 8.24 11.98
C LEU A 142 9.76 8.47 10.71
N ASP A 143 10.73 7.60 10.45
CA ASP A 143 11.62 7.74 9.30
C ASP A 143 10.88 7.53 7.97
N ASP A 144 9.91 6.61 7.94
CA ASP A 144 9.05 6.39 6.76
C ASP A 144 8.18 7.62 6.50
N VAL A 145 7.50 8.15 7.52
CA VAL A 145 6.69 9.37 7.41
C VAL A 145 7.54 10.56 6.95
N CYS A 146 8.71 10.76 7.56
CA CYS A 146 9.64 11.82 7.14
C CYS A 146 10.13 11.62 5.70
N GLY A 147 10.29 10.37 5.27
CA GLY A 147 10.64 10.02 3.89
C GLY A 147 9.56 10.45 2.91
N ILE A 148 8.31 10.18 3.20
CA ILE A 148 7.18 10.64 2.36
C ILE A 148 7.10 12.17 2.32
N VAL A 149 7.35 12.86 3.43
CA VAL A 149 7.45 14.33 3.43
C VAL A 149 8.57 14.79 2.48
N ARG A 150 9.75 14.16 2.50
CA ARG A 150 10.85 14.50 1.58
C ARG A 150 10.47 14.24 0.12
N LEU A 151 9.79 13.12 -0.18
CA LEU A 151 9.29 12.84 -1.52
C LEU A 151 8.29 13.90 -1.99
N ASN A 152 7.42 14.40 -1.10
CA ASN A 152 6.52 15.50 -1.43
C ASN A 152 7.28 16.78 -1.81
N TYR A 153 8.29 17.16 -1.04
CA TYR A 153 9.15 18.32 -1.38
C TYR A 153 9.92 18.12 -2.69
N ALA A 154 10.23 16.87 -3.05
CA ALA A 154 10.82 16.51 -4.33
C ALA A 154 9.81 16.40 -5.49
N GLN A 155 8.54 16.77 -5.26
CA GLN A 155 7.44 16.71 -6.24
C GLN A 155 7.11 15.29 -6.72
N ARG A 156 7.39 14.29 -5.87
CA ARG A 156 7.19 12.87 -6.16
C ARG A 156 5.96 12.28 -5.44
N VAL A 157 5.07 13.11 -4.90
CA VAL A 157 3.82 12.67 -4.29
C VAL A 157 2.65 13.38 -4.95
N THR A 158 1.69 12.60 -5.41
CA THR A 158 0.37 13.08 -5.85
C THR A 158 -0.63 12.81 -4.74
N PHE A 159 -1.25 13.89 -4.26
CA PHE A 159 -2.28 13.78 -3.22
C PHE A 159 -3.67 13.69 -3.82
N TYR A 160 -4.48 12.86 -3.19
CA TYR A 160 -5.90 12.70 -3.47
C TYR A 160 -6.73 13.12 -2.26
N ASN A 161 -7.93 13.62 -2.50
CA ASN A 161 -8.88 13.96 -1.45
C ASN A 161 -10.23 13.27 -1.73
N GLY A 162 -10.30 12.00 -1.47
CA GLY A 162 -11.45 11.15 -1.74
C GLY A 162 -11.22 10.15 -2.88
N ASP A 163 -12.31 9.79 -3.54
CA ASP A 163 -12.28 8.85 -4.66
C ASP A 163 -11.73 9.51 -5.92
N ASP A 164 -10.86 8.80 -6.64
CA ASP A 164 -10.27 9.28 -7.88
C ASP A 164 -9.85 8.10 -8.78
N GLN A 165 -9.30 8.44 -9.94
CA GLN A 165 -8.78 7.49 -10.91
C GLN A 165 -7.29 7.77 -11.16
N LEU A 166 -6.42 6.80 -10.82
CA LEU A 166 -4.99 6.90 -11.09
C LEU A 166 -4.72 6.88 -12.61
N SER A 167 -5.33 5.91 -13.28
CA SER A 167 -5.26 5.74 -14.74
C SER A 167 -6.49 4.98 -15.22
N SER A 168 -6.67 4.87 -16.54
CA SER A 168 -7.67 3.96 -17.09
C SER A 168 -7.46 2.55 -16.57
N GLY A 169 -8.46 1.97 -15.89
CA GLY A 169 -8.36 0.65 -15.28
C GLY A 169 -7.80 0.60 -13.84
N LEU A 170 -7.43 1.73 -13.23
CA LEU A 170 -7.00 1.81 -11.83
C LEU A 170 -7.75 2.94 -11.11
N ARG A 171 -8.48 2.57 -10.06
CA ARG A 171 -9.28 3.51 -9.26
C ARG A 171 -8.84 3.50 -7.81
N LEU A 172 -8.72 4.68 -7.25
CA LEU A 172 -8.44 4.90 -5.83
C LEU A 172 -9.75 5.24 -5.12
N ARG A 173 -9.98 4.62 -3.96
CA ARG A 173 -11.19 4.81 -3.16
C ARG A 173 -10.81 5.03 -1.72
N ARG A 174 -11.15 6.19 -1.16
CA ARG A 174 -10.90 6.48 0.24
C ARG A 174 -11.99 5.88 1.13
N THR A 175 -11.57 5.13 2.14
CA THR A 175 -12.47 4.62 3.19
C THR A 175 -12.21 5.26 4.54
N GLY A 176 -10.94 5.57 4.85
CA GLY A 176 -10.54 5.89 6.22
C GLY A 176 -10.80 4.73 7.16
N GLY A 177 -10.84 4.99 8.45
CA GLY A 177 -11.14 4.01 9.49
C GLY A 177 -9.88 3.50 10.18
N HIS A 178 -9.24 2.47 9.67
CA HIS A 178 -8.00 1.89 10.19
C HIS A 178 -6.87 2.94 10.32
N SER A 179 -6.68 3.79 9.32
CA SER A 179 -6.02 5.09 9.41
C SER A 179 -6.92 6.17 8.82
N ALA A 180 -6.60 7.46 9.04
CA ALA A 180 -7.51 8.54 8.63
C ALA A 180 -7.66 8.68 7.11
N GLY A 181 -6.59 8.39 6.38
CA GLY A 181 -6.54 8.46 4.92
C GLY A 181 -6.47 7.11 4.23
N LEU A 182 -6.84 6.01 4.90
CA LEU A 182 -6.84 4.69 4.27
C LEU A 182 -7.60 4.73 2.95
N GLN A 183 -6.98 4.18 1.91
CA GLN A 183 -7.58 3.96 0.60
C GLN A 183 -7.40 2.53 0.13
N PHE A 184 -8.31 2.08 -0.71
CA PHE A 184 -8.17 0.82 -1.44
C PHE A 184 -8.06 1.05 -2.94
N VAL A 185 -7.56 0.05 -3.66
CA VAL A 185 -7.34 0.13 -5.10
C VAL A 185 -8.25 -0.86 -5.82
N SER A 186 -8.96 -0.38 -6.84
CA SER A 186 -9.68 -1.25 -7.77
C SER A 186 -8.91 -1.35 -9.07
N VAL A 187 -8.59 -2.57 -9.50
CA VAL A 187 -7.80 -2.89 -10.69
C VAL A 187 -8.66 -3.61 -11.69
N HIS A 188 -8.69 -3.12 -12.94
CA HIS A 188 -9.39 -3.79 -14.03
C HIS A 188 -8.52 -4.91 -14.61
N THR A 189 -9.00 -6.13 -14.48
CA THR A 189 -8.32 -7.35 -14.93
C THR A 189 -9.15 -8.07 -16.00
N LYS A 190 -8.58 -9.10 -16.63
CA LYS A 190 -9.32 -9.96 -17.55
C LYS A 190 -10.59 -10.58 -16.93
N ARG A 191 -10.65 -10.69 -15.59
CA ARG A 191 -11.81 -11.21 -14.85
C ARG A 191 -12.81 -10.13 -14.45
N GLY A 192 -12.56 -8.87 -14.80
CA GLY A 192 -13.29 -7.70 -14.36
C GLY A 192 -12.54 -6.94 -13.24
N TRP A 193 -13.26 -6.11 -12.50
CA TRP A 193 -12.68 -5.33 -11.42
C TRP A 193 -12.35 -6.20 -10.21
N VAL A 194 -11.09 -6.11 -9.75
CA VAL A 194 -10.59 -6.71 -8.52
C VAL A 194 -10.30 -5.60 -7.52
N VAL A 195 -10.67 -5.80 -6.27
CA VAL A 195 -10.46 -4.83 -5.19
C VAL A 195 -9.34 -5.33 -4.29
N LEU A 196 -8.34 -4.49 -4.08
CA LEU A 196 -7.30 -4.64 -3.07
C LEU A 196 -7.71 -3.79 -1.88
N ALA A 197 -8.34 -4.42 -0.89
CA ALA A 197 -9.05 -3.71 0.17
C ALA A 197 -8.10 -3.06 1.19
N SER A 198 -6.84 -3.51 1.28
CA SER A 198 -5.91 -3.16 2.36
C SER A 198 -6.42 -3.63 3.73
N ASP A 199 -6.19 -2.90 4.80
CA ASP A 199 -6.48 -3.29 6.19
C ASP A 199 -7.85 -2.82 6.69
#